data_68354cb2a6e106fe02b611972b1b81b3
#
_entry.id   68354cb2a6e106fe02b611972b1b81b3
#
_cell.length_a   1.000
_cell.length_b   1.000
_cell.length_c   1.000
_cell.angle_alpha   90.00
_cell.angle_beta   90.00
_cell.angle_gamma   90.00
#
_symmetry.space_group_name_H-M   'P 1'
#
loop_
_entity.id
_entity.type
_entity.pdbx_description
1 polymer ?
#
loop_
_entity_poly.entity_id
_entity_poly.type
_entity_poly.pdbx_seq_one_letter_code
_entity_poly.pdbx_strand_id
1 'polypeptide(L)'
;MLNSLHSGNRLRVDFSKTPREIEIPNLLQLQQQSYDDFLMMGKKERKNSTLEKVFKASFPIHDQQNRLTLTYKSSDIIKPKYTVRECMERGLTYAVSLKMNIALTIWNRDEKTGEKLDPKEIKEQAVYVRDIPLMTDRTSFIVNGVERVIVNQLHRSPGVIFKEEEGTTASAKLLYSAQIIPDRGSWLYFEYDAKNILYARINKRRKIPVTILFRALDYTKEDIVKLFYSTKKIMIRENRFLTKFDPENFTGRAEYDVKDADGNVVVNMGKRLTKKKAQKLQEEGLEWIEYPLDILMERHLATAVIDQESGEVLYDVVTPLDEGKLKKMIEQGIDEITIIDDRAEGSDNSIINAFIADQESLR
;
A
#
# COMPACT_ATOMS: atom_id res chain seq x y z
N MET A 1 -43.16 -40.34 -11.30
CA MET A 1 -44.02 -40.91 -10.25
C MET A 1 -43.20 -41.08 -9.00
N LEU A 2 -43.55 -40.41 -7.93
CA LEU A 2 -42.92 -40.58 -6.60
C LEU A 2 -43.34 -41.96 -6.05
N ASN A 3 -42.41 -42.85 -5.80
CA ASN A 3 -42.67 -44.13 -5.18
C ASN A 3 -42.88 -43.95 -3.67
N SER A 4 -43.98 -44.39 -3.15
CA SER A 4 -44.24 -44.41 -1.69
C SER A 4 -43.82 -45.71 -1.09
N LEU A 5 -42.94 -45.71 -0.11
CA LEU A 5 -42.57 -46.85 0.71
C LEU A 5 -43.38 -46.84 2.00
N HIS A 6 -44.11 -47.94 2.27
CA HIS A 6 -44.84 -48.10 3.52
C HIS A 6 -43.89 -48.65 4.59
N SER A 7 -43.63 -47.87 5.61
CA SER A 7 -42.88 -48.28 6.79
C SER A 7 -43.71 -47.98 8.05
N GLY A 8 -44.44 -48.97 8.54
CA GLY A 8 -45.37 -48.80 9.65
C GLY A 8 -46.54 -47.89 9.29
N ASN A 9 -47.05 -47.12 10.24
CA ASN A 9 -48.21 -46.21 10.06
C ASN A 9 -47.88 -44.89 9.36
N ARG A 10 -46.65 -44.72 8.81
CA ARG A 10 -46.24 -43.46 8.15
C ARG A 10 -45.92 -43.70 6.68
N LEU A 11 -46.54 -42.94 5.83
CA LEU A 11 -46.22 -42.90 4.40
C LEU A 11 -44.90 -42.15 4.21
N ARG A 12 -43.88 -42.81 3.67
CA ARG A 12 -42.58 -42.19 3.33
C ARG A 12 -42.50 -42.04 1.82
N VAL A 13 -42.11 -40.86 1.38
CA VAL A 13 -41.87 -40.57 -0.03
C VAL A 13 -40.40 -40.93 -0.33
N ASP A 14 -40.21 -41.74 -1.39
CA ASP A 14 -38.89 -42.13 -1.85
C ASP A 14 -38.44 -41.17 -2.97
N PHE A 15 -37.39 -40.43 -2.70
CA PHE A 15 -36.78 -39.49 -3.62
C PHE A 15 -35.58 -40.08 -4.38
N SER A 16 -35.27 -41.36 -4.23
CA SER A 16 -34.08 -42.01 -4.81
C SER A 16 -34.04 -41.93 -6.35
N LYS A 17 -35.24 -41.84 -6.99
CA LYS A 17 -35.37 -41.76 -8.46
C LYS A 17 -35.58 -40.33 -8.98
N THR A 18 -35.54 -39.33 -8.10
CA THR A 18 -35.63 -37.94 -8.50
C THR A 18 -34.35 -37.55 -9.28
N PRO A 19 -34.44 -36.99 -10.50
CA PRO A 19 -33.26 -36.54 -11.21
C PRO A 19 -32.52 -35.45 -10.41
N ARG A 20 -31.21 -35.56 -10.35
CA ARG A 20 -30.38 -34.55 -9.68
C ARG A 20 -30.40 -33.29 -10.52
N GLU A 21 -30.88 -32.20 -9.97
CA GLU A 21 -30.83 -30.87 -10.62
C GLU A 21 -29.46 -30.22 -10.49
N ILE A 22 -28.73 -30.52 -9.42
CA ILE A 22 -27.42 -29.98 -9.13
C ILE A 22 -26.44 -31.12 -8.89
N GLU A 23 -25.31 -31.15 -9.57
CA GLU A 23 -24.25 -32.10 -9.31
C GLU A 23 -23.57 -31.80 -7.99
N ILE A 24 -23.26 -32.82 -7.22
CA ILE A 24 -22.50 -32.67 -5.98
C ILE A 24 -21.07 -32.32 -6.35
N PRO A 25 -20.54 -31.16 -5.92
CA PRO A 25 -19.18 -30.79 -6.23
C PRO A 25 -18.17 -31.77 -5.61
N ASN A 26 -17.04 -31.98 -6.27
CA ASN A 26 -15.96 -32.76 -5.71
C ASN A 26 -15.38 -32.03 -4.48
N LEU A 27 -15.63 -32.55 -3.28
CA LEU A 27 -15.20 -31.94 -2.01
C LEU A 27 -13.67 -31.90 -1.83
N LEU A 28 -12.92 -32.72 -2.58
CA LEU A 28 -11.47 -32.80 -2.55
C LEU A 28 -10.82 -31.96 -3.66
N GLN A 29 -11.61 -31.36 -4.54
CA GLN A 29 -11.11 -30.65 -5.72
C GLN A 29 -10.15 -29.51 -5.35
N LEU A 30 -10.45 -28.76 -4.29
CA LEU A 30 -9.61 -27.65 -3.83
C LEU A 30 -8.19 -28.13 -3.49
N GLN A 31 -8.06 -29.21 -2.76
CA GLN A 31 -6.76 -29.77 -2.35
C GLN A 31 -6.01 -30.36 -3.54
N GLN A 32 -6.70 -31.12 -4.39
CA GLN A 32 -6.11 -31.74 -5.61
C GLN A 32 -5.60 -30.66 -6.56
N GLN A 33 -6.45 -29.67 -6.87
CA GLN A 33 -6.10 -28.60 -7.79
C GLN A 33 -4.92 -27.76 -7.25
N SER A 34 -4.96 -27.39 -5.98
CA SER A 34 -3.88 -26.63 -5.34
C SER A 34 -2.54 -27.39 -5.39
N TYR A 35 -2.56 -28.69 -5.15
CA TYR A 35 -1.35 -29.53 -5.21
C TYR A 35 -0.87 -29.75 -6.64
N ASP A 36 -1.79 -29.97 -7.59
CA ASP A 36 -1.48 -30.04 -9.00
C ASP A 36 -0.83 -28.76 -9.53
N ASP A 37 -1.36 -27.59 -9.14
CA ASP A 37 -0.79 -26.29 -9.53
C ASP A 37 0.57 -26.05 -8.87
N PHE A 38 0.81 -26.61 -7.70
CA PHE A 38 2.10 -26.52 -7.01
C PHE A 38 3.20 -27.21 -7.77
N LEU A 39 3.01 -28.48 -8.19
CA LEU A 39 4.05 -29.28 -8.82
C LEU A 39 3.91 -29.39 -10.33
N MET A 40 2.69 -29.39 -10.88
CA MET A 40 2.37 -29.61 -12.31
C MET A 40 3.15 -30.81 -12.93
N MET A 41 3.20 -31.92 -12.20
CA MET A 41 3.95 -33.09 -12.63
C MET A 41 3.40 -33.64 -13.94
N GLY A 42 4.31 -33.92 -14.89
CA GLY A 42 3.94 -34.52 -16.19
C GLY A 42 3.26 -33.60 -17.19
N LYS A 43 2.96 -32.36 -16.85
CA LYS A 43 2.38 -31.36 -17.77
C LYS A 43 3.47 -30.61 -18.54
N LYS A 44 3.25 -30.34 -19.84
CA LYS A 44 4.17 -29.51 -20.65
C LYS A 44 4.37 -28.09 -20.11
N GLU A 45 3.41 -27.61 -19.34
CA GLU A 45 3.38 -26.25 -18.78
C GLU A 45 4.00 -26.14 -17.39
N ARG A 46 4.80 -27.12 -16.96
CA ARG A 46 5.45 -27.12 -15.62
C ARG A 46 6.20 -25.83 -15.32
N LYS A 47 6.71 -25.14 -16.32
CA LYS A 47 7.36 -23.83 -16.18
C LYS A 47 6.47 -22.75 -15.53
N ASN A 48 5.16 -22.97 -15.45
CA ASN A 48 4.18 -22.10 -14.84
C ASN A 48 3.71 -22.58 -13.46
N SER A 49 4.28 -23.69 -12.93
CA SER A 49 3.93 -24.17 -11.60
C SER A 49 4.23 -23.13 -10.53
N THR A 50 3.52 -23.19 -9.39
CA THR A 50 3.75 -22.28 -8.27
C THR A 50 5.18 -22.41 -7.73
N LEU A 51 5.74 -23.61 -7.71
CA LEU A 51 7.12 -23.88 -7.32
C LEU A 51 8.13 -23.12 -8.21
N GLU A 52 7.95 -23.19 -9.52
CA GLU A 52 8.79 -22.48 -10.49
C GLU A 52 8.68 -20.95 -10.36
N LYS A 53 7.47 -20.44 -10.12
CA LYS A 53 7.25 -19.00 -9.86
C LYS A 53 8.00 -18.52 -8.63
N VAL A 54 7.98 -19.31 -7.54
CA VAL A 54 8.72 -18.98 -6.31
C VAL A 54 10.23 -18.95 -6.57
N PHE A 55 10.77 -19.94 -7.28
CA PHE A 55 12.20 -19.93 -7.63
C PHE A 55 12.56 -18.72 -8.49
N LYS A 56 11.80 -18.43 -9.53
CA LYS A 56 12.04 -17.25 -10.38
C LYS A 56 11.95 -15.91 -9.63
N ALA A 57 11.08 -15.83 -8.63
CA ALA A 57 10.95 -14.63 -7.80
C ALA A 57 12.10 -14.49 -6.78
N SER A 58 12.69 -15.63 -6.34
CA SER A 58 13.78 -15.63 -5.37
C SER A 58 15.16 -15.41 -6.00
N PHE A 59 15.30 -15.67 -7.28
CA PHE A 59 16.55 -15.50 -8.04
C PHE A 59 16.41 -14.35 -9.05
N PRO A 60 17.50 -13.67 -9.42
CA PRO A 60 18.90 -13.93 -9.06
C PRO A 60 19.26 -13.42 -7.65
N ILE A 61 20.20 -14.12 -7.00
CA ILE A 61 20.78 -13.70 -5.71
C ILE A 61 22.14 -13.09 -6.01
N HIS A 62 22.38 -11.89 -5.49
CA HIS A 62 23.62 -11.14 -5.63
C HIS A 62 24.40 -11.11 -4.32
N ASP A 63 25.70 -11.18 -4.42
CA ASP A 63 26.61 -10.91 -3.30
C ASP A 63 26.58 -9.41 -2.94
N GLN A 64 26.83 -9.06 -1.67
CA GLN A 64 26.93 -7.68 -1.19
C GLN A 64 27.89 -6.82 -2.00
N GLN A 65 28.97 -7.42 -2.47
CA GLN A 65 29.95 -6.77 -3.33
C GLN A 65 29.64 -6.87 -4.82
N ASN A 66 28.51 -7.46 -5.21
CA ASN A 66 28.12 -7.67 -6.60
C ASN A 66 29.16 -8.43 -7.48
N ARG A 67 30.04 -9.20 -6.86
CA ARG A 67 31.06 -10.03 -7.57
C ARG A 67 30.50 -11.36 -8.07
N LEU A 68 29.50 -11.89 -7.35
CA LEU A 68 28.89 -13.17 -7.62
C LEU A 68 27.42 -13.00 -7.89
N THR A 69 26.92 -13.75 -8.86
CA THR A 69 25.47 -13.80 -9.13
C THR A 69 25.06 -15.26 -9.24
N LEU A 70 24.12 -15.69 -8.43
CA LEU A 70 23.53 -17.01 -8.47
C LEU A 70 22.20 -16.94 -9.22
N THR A 71 22.08 -17.64 -10.35
CA THR A 71 20.89 -17.64 -11.19
C THR A 71 20.24 -19.01 -11.24
N TYR A 72 18.93 -19.03 -11.22
CA TYR A 72 18.09 -20.21 -11.41
C TYR A 72 17.93 -20.52 -12.89
N LYS A 73 18.15 -21.77 -13.29
CA LYS A 73 17.98 -22.24 -14.67
C LYS A 73 16.71 -23.09 -14.84
N SER A 74 16.61 -24.16 -14.07
CA SER A 74 15.49 -25.11 -14.13
C SER A 74 15.41 -25.93 -12.86
N SER A 75 14.27 -26.60 -12.64
CA SER A 75 14.16 -27.62 -11.60
C SER A 75 13.73 -28.97 -12.19
N ASP A 76 14.21 -30.05 -11.59
CA ASP A 76 13.90 -31.43 -11.96
C ASP A 76 13.30 -32.17 -10.78
N ILE A 77 12.19 -32.88 -11.04
CA ILE A 77 11.54 -33.74 -10.05
C ILE A 77 11.85 -35.18 -10.42
N ILE A 78 12.53 -35.89 -9.52
CA ILE A 78 12.87 -37.29 -9.69
C ILE A 78 11.71 -38.14 -9.17
N LYS A 79 11.33 -39.16 -9.94
CA LYS A 79 10.26 -40.08 -9.56
C LYS A 79 10.52 -40.72 -8.20
N PRO A 80 9.47 -41.06 -7.42
CA PRO A 80 9.61 -41.68 -6.12
C PRO A 80 10.30 -43.04 -6.25
N LYS A 81 11.15 -43.39 -5.27
CA LYS A 81 11.89 -44.64 -5.26
C LYS A 81 11.03 -45.82 -4.86
N TYR A 82 10.04 -45.59 -4.03
CA TYR A 82 9.17 -46.60 -3.43
C TYR A 82 7.71 -46.32 -3.76
N THR A 83 6.89 -47.38 -3.81
CA THR A 83 5.45 -47.29 -3.96
C THR A 83 4.80 -46.85 -2.64
N VAL A 84 3.55 -46.40 -2.71
CA VAL A 84 2.74 -46.03 -1.52
C VAL A 84 2.72 -47.15 -0.50
N ARG A 85 2.49 -48.42 -0.95
CA ARG A 85 2.40 -49.59 -0.08
C ARG A 85 3.74 -49.90 0.61
N GLU A 86 4.83 -49.87 -0.13
CA GLU A 86 6.18 -50.08 0.43
C GLU A 86 6.54 -48.98 1.46
N CYS A 87 6.12 -47.74 1.22
CA CYS A 87 6.35 -46.64 2.18
C CYS A 87 5.58 -46.90 3.48
N MET A 88 4.34 -47.39 3.44
CA MET A 88 3.57 -47.74 4.62
C MET A 88 4.20 -48.92 5.39
N GLU A 89 4.60 -49.97 4.69
CA GLU A 89 5.17 -51.19 5.29
C GLU A 89 6.55 -50.91 5.92
N ARG A 90 7.36 -50.04 5.32
CA ARG A 90 8.72 -49.71 5.78
C ARG A 90 8.80 -48.47 6.66
N GLY A 91 7.72 -47.81 6.97
CA GLY A 91 7.72 -46.58 7.76
C GLY A 91 8.39 -45.38 7.06
N LEU A 92 8.34 -45.31 5.74
CA LEU A 92 8.96 -44.25 4.94
C LEU A 92 7.94 -43.22 4.51
N THR A 93 8.48 -42.07 4.05
CA THR A 93 7.65 -41.01 3.46
C THR A 93 7.58 -41.19 1.92
N TYR A 94 6.36 -41.20 1.38
CA TYR A 94 6.16 -41.22 -0.07
C TYR A 94 6.44 -39.81 -0.63
N ALA A 95 7.61 -39.65 -1.25
CA ALA A 95 8.11 -38.35 -1.67
C ALA A 95 8.87 -38.42 -3.01
N VAL A 96 8.96 -37.29 -3.66
CA VAL A 96 9.78 -37.03 -4.85
C VAL A 96 10.97 -36.15 -4.50
N SER A 97 12.12 -36.43 -5.06
CA SER A 97 13.31 -35.59 -4.83
C SER A 97 13.35 -34.44 -5.81
N LEU A 98 13.46 -33.23 -5.28
CA LEU A 98 13.62 -32.00 -6.05
C LEU A 98 15.08 -31.65 -6.22
N LYS A 99 15.53 -31.49 -7.46
CA LYS A 99 16.84 -30.93 -7.83
C LYS A 99 16.66 -29.61 -8.53
N MET A 100 17.56 -28.69 -8.31
CA MET A 100 17.59 -27.38 -8.92
C MET A 100 18.90 -27.18 -9.67
N ASN A 101 18.79 -26.80 -10.94
CA ASN A 101 19.93 -26.44 -11.78
C ASN A 101 20.19 -24.95 -11.60
N ILE A 102 21.34 -24.61 -11.03
CA ILE A 102 21.76 -23.25 -10.76
C ILE A 102 23.06 -22.94 -11.49
N ALA A 103 23.22 -21.68 -11.88
CA ALA A 103 24.47 -21.18 -12.44
C ALA A 103 25.04 -20.09 -11.54
N LEU A 104 26.29 -20.27 -11.13
CA LEU A 104 27.08 -19.27 -10.43
C LEU A 104 27.91 -18.51 -11.44
N THR A 105 27.65 -17.22 -11.61
CA THR A 105 28.42 -16.32 -12.47
C THR A 105 29.37 -15.49 -11.62
N ILE A 106 30.66 -15.55 -11.93
CA ILE A 106 31.72 -14.74 -11.34
C ILE A 106 31.97 -13.59 -12.31
N TRP A 107 31.84 -12.35 -11.85
CA TRP A 107 31.99 -11.16 -12.67
C TRP A 107 33.38 -10.54 -12.53
N ASN A 108 33.95 -10.08 -13.65
CA ASN A 108 35.06 -9.14 -13.62
C ASN A 108 34.52 -7.76 -13.25
N ARG A 109 35.34 -6.97 -12.54
CA ARG A 109 35.02 -5.60 -12.18
C ARG A 109 36.05 -4.65 -12.71
N ASP A 110 35.61 -3.47 -13.09
CA ASP A 110 36.48 -2.35 -13.30
C ASP A 110 36.98 -1.85 -11.93
N GLU A 111 38.30 -1.76 -11.74
CA GLU A 111 38.91 -1.31 -10.47
C GLU A 111 38.60 0.16 -10.14
N LYS A 112 38.26 0.97 -11.16
CA LYS A 112 38.01 2.41 -10.98
C LYS A 112 36.54 2.75 -10.75
N THR A 113 35.62 2.13 -11.52
CA THR A 113 34.16 2.44 -11.44
C THR A 113 33.38 1.44 -10.59
N GLY A 114 33.95 0.27 -10.32
CA GLY A 114 33.27 -0.79 -9.58
C GLY A 114 32.13 -1.47 -10.37
N GLU A 115 31.96 -1.13 -11.62
CA GLU A 115 30.92 -1.69 -12.49
C GLU A 115 31.21 -3.14 -12.91
N LYS A 116 30.15 -3.90 -13.18
CA LYS A 116 30.25 -5.28 -13.68
C LYS A 116 30.70 -5.24 -15.13
N LEU A 117 31.78 -5.95 -15.43
CA LEU A 117 32.26 -6.21 -16.78
C LEU A 117 31.75 -7.61 -17.27
N ASP A 118 32.46 -8.20 -18.22
CA ASP A 118 32.15 -9.50 -18.73
C ASP A 118 32.26 -10.60 -17.65
N PRO A 119 31.48 -11.70 -17.77
CA PRO A 119 31.57 -12.81 -16.85
C PRO A 119 32.94 -13.49 -16.97
N LYS A 120 33.63 -13.62 -15.85
CA LYS A 120 34.94 -14.31 -15.76
C LYS A 120 34.78 -15.81 -15.90
N GLU A 121 33.79 -16.37 -15.21
CA GLU A 121 33.54 -17.81 -15.15
C GLU A 121 32.07 -18.06 -14.85
N ILE A 122 31.49 -19.09 -15.47
CA ILE A 122 30.13 -19.57 -15.21
C ILE A 122 30.23 -21.05 -14.81
N LYS A 123 29.78 -21.38 -13.60
CA LYS A 123 29.71 -22.76 -13.09
C LYS A 123 28.25 -23.17 -12.98
N GLU A 124 27.86 -24.23 -13.68
CA GLU A 124 26.52 -24.80 -13.60
C GLU A 124 26.56 -26.11 -12.82
N GLN A 125 25.61 -26.28 -11.91
CA GLN A 125 25.50 -27.48 -11.11
C GLN A 125 24.04 -27.79 -10.76
N ALA A 126 23.70 -29.09 -10.79
CA ALA A 126 22.45 -29.61 -10.25
C ALA A 126 22.59 -29.82 -8.73
N VAL A 127 21.82 -29.10 -7.94
CA VAL A 127 21.84 -29.19 -6.48
C VAL A 127 20.56 -29.86 -6.00
N TYR A 128 20.70 -30.85 -5.11
CA TYR A 128 19.57 -31.40 -4.38
C TYR A 128 19.03 -30.37 -3.38
N VAL A 129 17.72 -30.11 -3.47
CA VAL A 129 17.06 -29.14 -2.60
C VAL A 129 16.40 -29.84 -1.43
N ARG A 130 15.44 -30.72 -1.71
CA ARG A 130 14.65 -31.42 -0.69
C ARG A 130 13.81 -32.52 -1.33
N ASP A 131 13.35 -33.46 -0.48
CA ASP A 131 12.24 -34.35 -0.83
C ASP A 131 10.91 -33.67 -0.52
N ILE A 132 9.98 -33.75 -1.49
CA ILE A 132 8.63 -33.20 -1.38
C ILE A 132 7.66 -34.38 -1.25
N PRO A 133 6.87 -34.48 -0.16
CA PRO A 133 5.83 -35.49 -0.01
C PRO A 133 4.87 -35.44 -1.20
N LEU A 134 4.58 -36.60 -1.78
CA LEU A 134 3.70 -36.73 -2.93
C LEU A 134 2.29 -37.08 -2.48
N MET A 135 1.30 -36.40 -3.07
CA MET A 135 -0.11 -36.71 -2.82
C MET A 135 -0.49 -38.02 -3.50
N THR A 136 -1.22 -38.85 -2.80
CA THR A 136 -1.81 -40.11 -3.33
C THR A 136 -3.10 -39.81 -4.10
N ASP A 137 -3.58 -40.80 -4.86
CA ASP A 137 -4.87 -40.73 -5.58
C ASP A 137 -6.06 -40.43 -4.65
N ARG A 138 -5.92 -40.75 -3.34
CA ARG A 138 -6.94 -40.50 -2.30
C ARG A 138 -6.82 -39.09 -1.65
N THR A 139 -5.97 -38.24 -2.19
CA THR A 139 -5.73 -36.89 -1.63
C THR A 139 -5.10 -36.94 -0.24
N SER A 140 -4.37 -38.01 0.07
CA SER A 140 -3.63 -38.19 1.30
C SER A 140 -2.12 -38.15 1.09
N PHE A 141 -1.37 -38.08 2.16
CA PHE A 141 0.10 -38.10 2.16
C PHE A 141 0.58 -39.24 3.08
N ILE A 142 1.59 -39.96 2.65
CA ILE A 142 2.24 -40.96 3.49
C ILE A 142 3.48 -40.35 4.11
N VAL A 143 3.47 -40.14 5.42
CA VAL A 143 4.60 -39.56 6.15
C VAL A 143 5.02 -40.51 7.26
N ASN A 144 6.26 -40.98 7.18
CA ASN A 144 6.80 -42.00 8.10
C ASN A 144 5.92 -43.26 8.22
N GLY A 145 5.37 -43.73 7.08
CA GLY A 145 4.50 -44.89 7.00
C GLY A 145 3.05 -44.65 7.41
N VAL A 146 2.70 -43.48 7.94
CA VAL A 146 1.35 -43.13 8.38
C VAL A 146 0.64 -42.31 7.33
N GLU A 147 -0.57 -42.69 6.95
CA GLU A 147 -1.43 -41.92 6.06
C GLU A 147 -2.00 -40.71 6.78
N ARG A 148 -1.79 -39.51 6.19
CA ARG A 148 -2.22 -38.23 6.73
C ARG A 148 -2.96 -37.43 5.69
N VAL A 149 -3.88 -36.59 6.15
CA VAL A 149 -4.64 -35.64 5.32
C VAL A 149 -4.41 -34.25 5.80
N ILE A 150 -4.27 -33.30 4.85
CA ILE A 150 -4.18 -31.89 5.17
C ILE A 150 -5.60 -31.34 5.31
N VAL A 151 -5.89 -30.74 6.46
CA VAL A 151 -7.17 -30.09 6.71
C VAL A 151 -7.01 -28.60 6.41
N ASN A 152 -7.88 -28.07 5.57
CA ASN A 152 -7.90 -26.64 5.24
C ASN A 152 -8.24 -25.80 6.47
N GLN A 153 -7.52 -24.72 6.67
CA GLN A 153 -7.79 -23.74 7.72
C GLN A 153 -8.29 -22.44 7.09
N LEU A 154 -9.37 -21.91 7.68
CA LEU A 154 -9.86 -20.60 7.28
C LEU A 154 -9.02 -19.51 7.93
N HIS A 155 -8.63 -18.52 7.15
CA HIS A 155 -7.96 -17.33 7.62
C HIS A 155 -8.53 -16.09 6.91
N ARG A 156 -8.23 -14.92 7.43
CA ARG A 156 -8.61 -13.67 6.73
C ARG A 156 -7.85 -13.58 5.42
N SER A 157 -8.57 -13.29 4.35
CA SER A 157 -7.97 -13.11 3.02
C SER A 157 -6.97 -11.94 3.03
N PRO A 158 -5.86 -12.06 2.30
CA PRO A 158 -5.00 -10.93 2.01
C PRO A 158 -5.77 -9.82 1.32
N GLY A 159 -5.44 -8.58 1.63
CA GLY A 159 -6.10 -7.41 1.06
C GLY A 159 -6.25 -6.27 2.06
N VAL A 160 -7.05 -5.28 1.70
CA VAL A 160 -7.34 -4.12 2.55
C VAL A 160 -8.76 -4.21 3.05
N ILE A 161 -8.94 -4.10 4.36
CA ILE A 161 -10.24 -4.12 5.04
C ILE A 161 -10.44 -2.76 5.69
N PHE A 162 -11.52 -2.07 5.33
CA PHE A 162 -11.94 -0.83 5.99
C PHE A 162 -12.99 -1.15 7.05
N LYS A 163 -12.92 -0.43 8.17
CA LYS A 163 -13.85 -0.53 9.27
C LYS A 163 -14.27 0.84 9.75
N GLU A 164 -15.47 0.90 10.24
CA GLU A 164 -16.07 2.05 10.89
C GLU A 164 -16.52 1.59 12.28
N GLU A 165 -16.11 2.32 13.30
CA GLU A 165 -16.42 2.00 14.68
C GLU A 165 -16.96 3.27 15.37
N GLU A 166 -18.04 3.14 16.12
CA GLU A 166 -18.54 4.23 16.95
C GLU A 166 -17.57 4.48 18.11
N GLY A 167 -17.13 5.71 18.25
CA GLY A 167 -16.26 6.10 19.36
C GLY A 167 -16.97 5.92 20.72
N THR A 168 -16.25 5.44 21.70
CA THR A 168 -16.74 5.21 23.07
C THR A 168 -16.97 6.51 23.86
N THR A 169 -16.63 7.66 23.31
CA THR A 169 -16.81 8.98 23.93
C THR A 169 -18.22 9.51 23.72
N ALA A 170 -18.69 10.36 24.64
CA ALA A 170 -20.03 10.95 24.66
C ALA A 170 -20.44 11.70 23.37
N SER A 171 -19.49 12.00 22.46
CA SER A 171 -19.73 12.67 21.19
C SER A 171 -20.03 11.70 20.03
N ALA A 172 -20.07 10.38 20.25
CA ALA A 172 -20.39 9.35 19.25
C ALA A 172 -19.74 9.58 17.85
N LYS A 173 -18.49 10.13 17.83
CA LYS A 173 -17.78 10.37 16.58
C LYS A 173 -17.41 9.03 15.93
N LEU A 174 -17.74 8.88 14.66
CA LEU A 174 -17.33 7.72 13.86
C LEU A 174 -15.81 7.75 13.67
N LEU A 175 -15.16 6.65 14.03
CA LEU A 175 -13.74 6.43 13.85
C LEU A 175 -13.51 5.44 12.71
N TYR A 176 -12.73 5.84 11.74
CA TYR A 176 -12.39 4.99 10.59
C TYR A 176 -11.07 4.31 10.82
N SER A 177 -10.97 3.07 10.38
CA SER A 177 -9.72 2.33 10.39
C SER A 177 -9.56 1.52 9.11
N ALA A 178 -8.31 1.32 8.70
CA ALA A 178 -7.95 0.46 7.59
C ALA A 178 -6.93 -0.59 8.06
N GLN A 179 -7.10 -1.82 7.61
CA GLN A 179 -6.23 -2.92 7.93
C GLN A 179 -5.70 -3.53 6.64
N ILE A 180 -4.38 -3.52 6.46
CA ILE A 180 -3.70 -4.16 5.34
C ILE A 180 -3.18 -5.52 5.79
N ILE A 181 -3.69 -6.58 5.16
CA ILE A 181 -3.31 -7.96 5.42
C ILE A 181 -2.50 -8.45 4.22
N PRO A 182 -1.19 -8.72 4.36
CA PRO A 182 -0.38 -9.28 3.31
C PRO A 182 -0.59 -10.80 3.19
N ASP A 183 -0.22 -11.40 2.07
CA ASP A 183 -0.13 -12.86 1.92
C ASP A 183 0.83 -13.45 2.94
N ARG A 184 1.94 -12.76 3.19
CA ARG A 184 2.98 -13.17 4.13
C ARG A 184 3.64 -11.96 4.75
N GLY A 185 3.67 -11.90 6.08
CA GLY A 185 4.33 -10.82 6.81
C GLY A 185 3.46 -10.17 7.87
N SER A 186 3.87 -9.00 8.28
CA SER A 186 3.22 -8.24 9.35
C SER A 186 1.99 -7.48 8.85
N TRP A 187 0.94 -7.47 9.64
CA TRP A 187 -0.24 -6.69 9.36
C TRP A 187 -0.02 -5.23 9.67
N LEU A 188 -0.50 -4.33 8.82
CA LEU A 188 -0.44 -2.90 8.99
C LEU A 188 -1.84 -2.35 9.23
N TYR A 189 -1.97 -1.54 10.27
CA TYR A 189 -3.23 -0.89 10.65
C TYR A 189 -3.06 0.62 10.56
N PHE A 190 -4.08 1.27 10.02
CA PHE A 190 -4.25 2.72 10.09
C PHE A 190 -5.50 3.02 10.90
N GLU A 191 -5.39 3.87 11.91
CA GLU A 191 -6.47 4.14 12.84
C GLU A 191 -6.56 5.64 13.12
N TYR A 192 -7.76 6.20 13.00
CA TYR A 192 -8.03 7.56 13.46
C TYR A 192 -8.26 7.56 14.97
N ASP A 193 -7.76 8.59 15.64
CA ASP A 193 -8.03 8.85 17.05
C ASP A 193 -9.19 9.85 17.20
N ALA A 194 -9.75 9.96 18.40
CA ALA A 194 -10.77 10.94 18.75
C ALA A 194 -10.33 12.40 18.49
N LYS A 195 -9.03 12.68 18.54
CA LYS A 195 -8.40 13.98 18.22
C LYS A 195 -8.17 14.19 16.71
N ASN A 196 -8.68 13.30 15.87
CA ASN A 196 -8.47 13.33 14.43
C ASN A 196 -6.98 13.25 14.04
N ILE A 197 -6.24 12.37 14.69
CA ILE A 197 -4.84 12.06 14.36
C ILE A 197 -4.82 10.69 13.71
N LEU A 198 -4.16 10.58 12.57
CA LEU A 198 -3.96 9.30 11.88
C LEU A 198 -2.71 8.60 12.42
N TYR A 199 -2.91 7.43 12.97
CA TYR A 199 -1.86 6.56 13.48
C TYR A 199 -1.67 5.33 12.60
N ALA A 200 -0.43 4.86 12.54
CA ALA A 200 -0.06 3.57 11.98
C ALA A 200 0.37 2.61 13.10
N ARG A 201 0.05 1.32 12.93
CA ARG A 201 0.46 0.25 13.84
C ARG A 201 0.89 -0.98 13.04
N ILE A 202 2.06 -1.49 13.33
CA ILE A 202 2.60 -2.70 12.71
C ILE A 202 2.36 -3.87 13.67
N ASN A 203 1.58 -4.86 13.25
CA ASN A 203 1.08 -5.94 14.09
C ASN A 203 0.33 -5.39 15.33
N LYS A 204 0.63 -5.93 16.50
CA LYS A 204 0.07 -5.51 17.80
C LYS A 204 0.99 -4.56 18.57
N ARG A 205 1.98 -3.94 17.91
CA ARG A 205 2.91 -2.99 18.56
C ARG A 205 2.24 -1.65 18.87
N ARG A 206 2.96 -0.77 19.57
CA ARG A 206 2.51 0.59 19.89
C ARG A 206 2.17 1.35 18.61
N LYS A 207 1.09 2.13 18.62
CA LYS A 207 0.72 3.03 17.53
C LYS A 207 1.71 4.19 17.44
N ILE A 208 2.03 4.60 16.23
CA ILE A 208 2.91 5.72 15.90
C ILE A 208 2.17 6.68 14.96
N PRO A 209 2.42 8.00 15.00
CA PRO A 209 1.90 8.91 13.99
C PRO A 209 2.26 8.43 12.58
N VAL A 210 1.34 8.53 11.64
CA VAL A 210 1.54 8.00 10.27
C VAL A 210 2.69 8.67 9.55
N THR A 211 3.00 9.92 9.89
CA THR A 211 4.13 10.68 9.34
C THR A 211 5.48 10.00 9.56
N ILE A 212 5.67 9.33 10.69
CA ILE A 212 6.88 8.54 10.98
C ILE A 212 7.01 7.37 9.98
N LEU A 213 5.89 6.69 9.68
CA LEU A 213 5.89 5.60 8.72
C LEU A 213 6.25 6.09 7.30
N PHE A 214 5.66 7.20 6.85
CA PHE A 214 5.98 7.76 5.53
C PHE A 214 7.43 8.23 5.44
N ARG A 215 7.95 8.86 6.49
CA ARG A 215 9.39 9.23 6.55
C ARG A 215 10.30 8.01 6.52
N ALA A 216 9.91 6.91 7.14
CA ALA A 216 10.66 5.64 7.06
C ALA A 216 10.59 4.99 5.66
N LEU A 217 9.67 5.41 4.81
CA LEU A 217 9.54 5.05 3.39
C LEU A 217 10.21 6.08 2.46
N ASP A 218 11.10 6.91 3.00
CA ASP A 218 11.87 7.96 2.29
C ASP A 218 11.05 9.12 1.72
N TYR A 219 9.79 9.32 2.17
CA TYR A 219 9.05 10.54 1.84
C TYR A 219 9.54 11.72 2.67
N THR A 220 9.79 12.85 2.03
CA THR A 220 10.07 14.11 2.73
C THR A 220 8.78 14.67 3.35
N LYS A 221 8.90 15.61 4.31
CA LYS A 221 7.73 16.29 4.89
C LYS A 221 6.89 17.00 3.82
N GLU A 222 7.56 17.62 2.85
CA GLU A 222 6.90 18.31 1.73
C GLU A 222 6.15 17.34 0.80
N ASP A 223 6.74 16.16 0.52
CA ASP A 223 6.10 15.14 -0.29
C ASP A 223 4.83 14.62 0.37
N ILE A 224 4.87 14.41 1.71
CA ILE A 224 3.69 13.98 2.47
C ILE A 224 2.60 15.05 2.38
N VAL A 225 2.93 16.35 2.56
CA VAL A 225 1.95 17.41 2.43
C VAL A 225 1.36 17.47 1.03
N LYS A 226 2.18 17.41 -0.03
CA LYS A 226 1.70 17.41 -1.43
C LYS A 226 0.84 16.20 -1.78
N LEU A 227 1.06 15.04 -1.10
CA LEU A 227 0.29 13.82 -1.33
C LEU A 227 -1.14 13.95 -0.80
N PHE A 228 -1.34 14.63 0.33
CA PHE A 228 -2.63 14.70 1.02
C PHE A 228 -3.36 16.02 0.87
N TYR A 229 -2.65 17.10 0.54
CA TYR A 229 -3.22 18.45 0.48
C TYR A 229 -2.93 19.15 -0.84
N SER A 230 -3.89 19.93 -1.26
CA SER A 230 -3.66 20.95 -2.28
C SER A 230 -2.83 22.07 -1.68
N THR A 231 -1.96 22.66 -2.48
CA THR A 231 -1.09 23.74 -2.04
C THR A 231 -1.34 24.99 -2.87
N LYS A 232 -1.23 26.16 -2.23
CA LYS A 232 -1.32 27.47 -2.91
C LYS A 232 -0.05 28.25 -2.71
N LYS A 233 0.41 28.88 -3.78
CA LYS A 233 1.53 29.81 -3.73
C LYS A 233 1.03 31.22 -3.43
N ILE A 234 1.66 31.85 -2.46
CA ILE A 234 1.39 33.21 -2.04
C ILE A 234 2.65 34.04 -2.31
N MET A 235 2.54 35.05 -3.14
CA MET A 235 3.61 36.01 -3.37
C MET A 235 3.49 37.17 -2.38
N ILE A 236 4.61 37.63 -1.88
CA ILE A 236 4.70 38.77 -0.96
C ILE A 236 5.23 39.96 -1.73
N ARG A 237 4.42 41.00 -1.93
CA ARG A 237 4.80 42.25 -2.58
C ARG A 237 4.26 43.42 -1.80
N GLU A 238 5.11 44.40 -1.52
CA GLU A 238 4.75 45.67 -0.86
C GLU A 238 3.84 45.48 0.39
N ASN A 239 4.17 44.53 1.26
CA ASN A 239 3.38 44.14 2.41
C ASN A 239 2.00 43.55 2.09
N ARG A 240 1.74 43.17 0.85
CA ARG A 240 0.50 42.47 0.44
C ARG A 240 0.80 41.03 0.08
N PHE A 241 -0.17 40.18 0.36
CA PHE A 241 -0.13 38.74 0.04
C PHE A 241 -0.99 38.50 -1.19
N LEU A 242 -0.38 38.04 -2.27
CA LEU A 242 -1.05 37.85 -3.56
C LEU A 242 -1.06 36.36 -3.92
N THR A 243 -2.18 35.89 -4.43
CA THR A 243 -2.31 34.53 -4.99
C THR A 243 -2.76 34.60 -6.44
N LYS A 244 -2.36 33.61 -7.23
CA LYS A 244 -2.78 33.55 -8.63
C LYS A 244 -4.29 33.24 -8.71
N PHE A 245 -5.01 34.02 -9.51
CA PHE A 245 -6.42 33.82 -9.74
C PHE A 245 -6.66 32.61 -10.64
N ASP A 246 -7.40 31.60 -10.14
CA ASP A 246 -7.80 30.42 -10.91
C ASP A 246 -9.32 30.38 -11.03
N PRO A 247 -9.90 30.59 -12.24
CA PRO A 247 -11.33 30.59 -12.46
C PRO A 247 -12.03 29.28 -12.14
N GLU A 248 -11.30 28.14 -12.16
CA GLU A 248 -11.87 26.84 -11.87
C GLU A 248 -12.11 26.64 -10.38
N ASN A 249 -11.19 27.14 -9.56
CA ASN A 249 -11.21 27.00 -8.11
C ASN A 249 -11.98 28.14 -7.41
N PHE A 250 -12.21 29.25 -8.13
CA PHE A 250 -12.90 30.44 -7.60
C PHE A 250 -14.40 30.46 -8.00
N THR A 251 -15.11 29.36 -7.74
CA THR A 251 -16.54 29.24 -8.02
C THR A 251 -17.34 29.13 -6.71
N GLY A 252 -18.46 29.83 -6.59
CA GLY A 252 -19.27 29.77 -5.38
C GLY A 252 -19.64 31.15 -4.85
N ARG A 253 -19.96 31.25 -3.56
CA ARG A 253 -20.12 32.55 -2.86
C ARG A 253 -18.76 33.01 -2.37
N ALA A 254 -18.42 34.26 -2.69
CA ALA A 254 -17.20 34.87 -2.17
C ALA A 254 -17.30 34.99 -0.64
N GLU A 255 -16.36 34.38 0.06
CA GLU A 255 -16.28 34.40 1.53
C GLU A 255 -15.72 35.73 2.05
N TYR A 256 -15.01 36.46 1.20
CA TYR A 256 -14.40 37.76 1.48
C TYR A 256 -14.44 38.65 0.24
N ASP A 257 -14.16 39.93 0.41
CA ASP A 257 -14.03 40.86 -0.71
C ASP A 257 -12.79 40.53 -1.53
N VAL A 258 -12.99 40.06 -2.79
CA VAL A 258 -11.89 39.72 -3.69
C VAL A 258 -11.36 41.04 -4.28
N LYS A 259 -10.09 41.35 -3.95
CA LYS A 259 -9.39 42.52 -4.45
C LYS A 259 -8.34 42.14 -5.48
N ASP A 260 -8.12 42.98 -6.45
CA ASP A 260 -6.99 42.87 -7.39
C ASP A 260 -5.64 43.18 -6.72
N ALA A 261 -4.54 43.05 -7.47
CA ALA A 261 -3.20 43.40 -6.99
C ALA A 261 -3.06 44.85 -6.56
N ASP A 262 -3.89 45.74 -7.09
CA ASP A 262 -3.88 47.19 -6.79
C ASP A 262 -4.76 47.51 -5.56
N GLY A 263 -5.53 46.53 -5.04
CA GLY A 263 -6.39 46.71 -3.88
C GLY A 263 -7.82 47.13 -4.20
N ASN A 264 -8.23 47.17 -5.47
CA ASN A 264 -9.60 47.48 -5.86
C ASN A 264 -10.50 46.24 -5.68
N VAL A 265 -11.70 46.41 -5.14
CA VAL A 265 -12.65 45.33 -4.96
C VAL A 265 -13.29 44.91 -6.28
N VAL A 266 -12.95 43.69 -6.75
CA VAL A 266 -13.49 43.11 -7.98
C VAL A 266 -14.79 42.34 -7.73
N VAL A 267 -14.86 41.64 -6.58
CA VAL A 267 -16.05 40.89 -6.17
C VAL A 267 -16.30 41.12 -4.68
N ASN A 268 -17.48 41.62 -4.30
CA ASN A 268 -17.82 41.83 -2.91
C ASN A 268 -18.20 40.50 -2.22
N MET A 269 -17.94 40.41 -0.93
CA MET A 269 -18.33 39.32 -0.05
C MET A 269 -19.80 38.93 -0.26
N GLY A 270 -20.09 37.62 -0.24
CA GLY A 270 -21.44 37.07 -0.40
C GLY A 270 -21.98 37.00 -1.83
N LYS A 271 -21.37 37.66 -2.80
CA LYS A 271 -21.75 37.54 -4.22
C LYS A 271 -21.35 36.18 -4.79
N ARG A 272 -22.24 35.58 -5.55
CA ARG A 272 -21.96 34.30 -6.24
C ARG A 272 -21.14 34.56 -7.50
N LEU A 273 -19.96 33.94 -7.56
CA LEU A 273 -19.14 33.90 -8.75
C LEU A 273 -19.44 32.63 -9.54
N THR A 274 -19.90 32.80 -10.77
CA THR A 274 -20.12 31.65 -11.69
C THR A 274 -18.88 31.44 -12.53
N LYS A 275 -18.62 30.20 -12.99
CA LYS A 275 -17.47 29.85 -13.83
C LYS A 275 -17.29 30.80 -15.03
N LYS A 276 -18.40 31.14 -15.71
CA LYS A 276 -18.39 32.10 -16.85
C LYS A 276 -17.93 33.50 -16.43
N LYS A 277 -18.34 33.95 -15.24
CA LYS A 277 -17.95 35.28 -14.75
C LYS A 277 -16.48 35.31 -14.29
N ALA A 278 -16.01 34.20 -13.69
CA ALA A 278 -14.61 34.07 -13.32
C ALA A 278 -13.70 34.06 -14.57
N GLN A 279 -14.06 33.32 -15.59
CA GLN A 279 -13.34 33.31 -16.88
C GLN A 279 -13.28 34.70 -17.51
N LYS A 280 -14.41 35.43 -17.49
CA LYS A 280 -14.46 36.81 -18.02
C LYS A 280 -13.53 37.75 -17.26
N LEU A 281 -13.44 37.66 -15.95
CA LEU A 281 -12.50 38.44 -15.13
C LEU A 281 -11.04 38.13 -15.46
N GLN A 282 -10.73 36.87 -15.77
CA GLN A 282 -9.39 36.49 -16.23
C GLN A 282 -9.08 37.05 -17.63
N GLU A 283 -10.05 37.04 -18.55
CA GLU A 283 -9.94 37.64 -19.87
C GLU A 283 -9.76 39.17 -19.79
N GLU A 284 -10.36 39.82 -18.78
CA GLU A 284 -10.23 41.25 -18.47
C GLU A 284 -8.88 41.60 -17.83
N GLY A 285 -7.99 40.57 -17.57
CA GLY A 285 -6.62 40.78 -17.10
C GLY A 285 -6.41 40.57 -15.61
N LEU A 286 -7.37 39.96 -14.90
CA LEU A 286 -7.21 39.61 -13.49
C LEU A 286 -6.35 38.34 -13.34
N GLU A 287 -5.04 38.53 -13.11
CA GLU A 287 -4.11 37.42 -12.89
C GLU A 287 -3.82 37.17 -11.42
N TRP A 288 -3.79 38.22 -10.60
CA TRP A 288 -3.45 38.16 -9.17
C TRP A 288 -4.53 38.78 -8.32
N ILE A 289 -4.81 38.16 -7.20
CA ILE A 289 -5.79 38.62 -6.21
C ILE A 289 -5.12 38.71 -4.84
N GLU A 290 -5.56 39.69 -4.04
CA GLU A 290 -5.12 39.80 -2.66
C GLU A 290 -5.70 38.66 -1.79
N TYR A 291 -4.83 37.99 -1.05
CA TYR A 291 -5.20 36.95 -0.08
C TYR A 291 -5.35 37.60 1.30
N PRO A 292 -6.53 37.52 1.93
CA PRO A 292 -6.77 38.21 3.21
C PRO A 292 -5.83 37.70 4.31
N LEU A 293 -5.27 38.62 5.07
CA LEU A 293 -4.34 38.34 6.16
C LEU A 293 -4.97 37.45 7.24
N ASP A 294 -6.22 37.73 7.60
CA ASP A 294 -6.95 36.96 8.63
C ASP A 294 -7.08 35.47 8.24
N ILE A 295 -7.29 35.21 6.96
CA ILE A 295 -7.38 33.83 6.46
C ILE A 295 -5.98 33.19 6.37
N LEU A 296 -4.95 33.97 6.05
CA LEU A 296 -3.59 33.49 5.96
C LEU A 296 -3.04 33.07 7.34
N MET A 297 -3.39 33.79 8.40
CA MET A 297 -2.98 33.48 9.77
C MET A 297 -3.55 32.13 10.30
N GLU A 298 -4.59 31.59 9.69
CA GLU A 298 -5.13 30.28 10.03
C GLU A 298 -4.48 29.11 9.25
N ARG A 299 -3.52 29.40 8.37
CA ARG A 299 -2.93 28.44 7.46
C ARG A 299 -1.60 27.89 7.96
N HIS A 300 -1.20 26.77 7.39
CA HIS A 300 0.07 26.12 7.64
C HIS A 300 0.96 26.19 6.40
N LEU A 301 2.27 26.26 6.59
CA LEU A 301 3.25 26.20 5.52
C LEU A 301 3.25 24.80 4.88
N ALA A 302 3.24 24.75 3.56
CA ALA A 302 3.36 23.51 2.79
C ALA A 302 4.82 23.14 2.48
N THR A 303 5.69 24.16 2.39
CA THR A 303 7.14 24.00 2.15
C THR A 303 7.92 24.70 3.23
N ALA A 304 9.14 24.22 3.49
CA ALA A 304 10.04 24.92 4.40
C ALA A 304 10.43 26.28 3.83
N VAL A 305 10.50 27.28 4.70
CA VAL A 305 10.97 28.63 4.35
C VAL A 305 12.44 28.73 4.74
N ILE A 306 13.29 29.00 3.74
CA ILE A 306 14.74 29.06 3.88
C ILE A 306 15.17 30.51 3.72
N ASP A 307 16.04 30.97 4.58
CA ASP A 307 16.71 32.26 4.44
C ASP A 307 17.65 32.22 3.22
N GLN A 308 17.48 33.17 2.31
CA GLN A 308 18.28 33.22 1.08
C GLN A 308 19.74 33.62 1.32
N GLU A 309 20.05 34.33 2.43
CA GLU A 309 21.40 34.75 2.76
C GLU A 309 22.20 33.71 3.52
N SER A 310 21.59 33.10 4.55
CA SER A 310 22.26 32.11 5.42
C SER A 310 22.10 30.67 4.97
N GLY A 311 21.07 30.35 4.18
CA GLY A 311 20.69 28.98 3.82
C GLY A 311 20.06 28.18 4.98
N GLU A 312 19.78 28.83 6.12
CA GLU A 312 19.15 28.19 7.26
C GLU A 312 17.63 28.09 7.08
N VAL A 313 17.04 27.00 7.63
CA VAL A 313 15.60 26.82 7.63
C VAL A 313 14.98 27.71 8.72
N LEU A 314 14.29 28.75 8.32
CA LEU A 314 13.60 29.68 9.23
C LEU A 314 12.34 29.08 9.82
N TYR A 315 11.52 28.45 8.99
CA TYR A 315 10.29 27.79 9.38
C TYR A 315 10.15 26.47 8.66
N ASP A 316 9.85 25.43 9.43
CA ASP A 316 9.67 24.07 8.90
C ASP A 316 8.25 23.90 8.32
N VAL A 317 8.08 22.82 7.56
CA VAL A 317 6.80 22.40 7.00
C VAL A 317 5.75 22.20 8.13
N VAL A 318 4.48 22.49 7.82
CA VAL A 318 3.34 22.43 8.77
C VAL A 318 3.47 23.42 9.95
N THR A 319 4.32 24.43 9.84
CA THR A 319 4.35 25.52 10.82
C THR A 319 3.11 26.40 10.65
N PRO A 320 2.32 26.64 11.70
CA PRO A 320 1.19 27.58 11.63
C PRO A 320 1.70 29.01 11.43
N LEU A 321 1.05 29.74 10.52
CA LEU A 321 1.36 31.14 10.25
C LEU A 321 0.74 32.03 11.33
N ASP A 322 1.48 33.01 11.79
CA ASP A 322 1.03 34.09 12.64
C ASP A 322 1.59 35.44 12.16
N GLU A 323 1.04 36.53 12.65
CA GLU A 323 1.42 37.89 12.24
C GLU A 323 2.91 38.17 12.47
N GLY A 324 3.48 37.65 13.57
CA GLY A 324 4.89 37.83 13.90
C GLY A 324 5.83 37.11 12.94
N LYS A 325 5.46 35.90 12.49
CA LYS A 325 6.22 35.14 11.49
C LYS A 325 6.14 35.80 10.13
N LEU A 326 4.94 36.25 9.72
CA LEU A 326 4.75 36.94 8.43
C LEU A 326 5.56 38.23 8.37
N LYS A 327 5.60 39.04 9.44
CA LYS A 327 6.44 40.23 9.50
C LYS A 327 7.93 39.91 9.37
N LYS A 328 8.42 38.87 10.06
CA LYS A 328 9.81 38.42 9.94
C LYS A 328 10.14 37.95 8.54
N MET A 329 9.25 37.24 7.87
CA MET A 329 9.45 36.80 6.48
C MET A 329 9.58 38.02 5.53
N ILE A 330 8.77 39.04 5.73
CA ILE A 330 8.86 40.30 4.97
C ILE A 330 10.19 41.03 5.23
N GLU A 331 10.59 41.14 6.52
CA GLU A 331 11.87 41.77 6.92
C GLU A 331 13.10 41.06 6.30
N GLN A 332 13.01 39.74 6.12
CA GLN A 332 14.05 38.90 5.55
C GLN A 332 14.00 38.80 4.01
N GLY A 333 13.09 39.53 3.38
CA GLY A 333 13.02 39.63 1.90
C GLY A 333 12.53 38.35 1.23
N ILE A 334 11.65 37.57 1.88
CA ILE A 334 11.06 36.40 1.28
C ILE A 334 9.94 36.82 0.34
N ASP A 335 10.06 36.46 -0.94
CA ASP A 335 9.13 36.86 -2.00
C ASP A 335 7.97 35.92 -2.22
N GLU A 336 8.13 34.61 -1.86
CA GLU A 336 7.13 33.56 -2.11
C GLU A 336 7.08 32.58 -0.94
N ILE A 337 5.86 32.22 -0.53
CA ILE A 337 5.60 31.13 0.40
C ILE A 337 4.56 30.20 -0.20
N THR A 338 4.60 28.92 0.16
CA THR A 338 3.59 27.94 -0.23
C THR A 338 2.81 27.51 1.00
N ILE A 339 1.49 27.62 0.94
CA ILE A 339 0.58 27.27 2.04
C ILE A 339 -0.25 26.03 1.72
N ILE A 340 -0.72 25.35 2.77
CA ILE A 340 -1.68 24.24 2.64
C ILE A 340 -3.08 24.83 2.44
N ASP A 341 -3.80 24.34 1.41
CA ASP A 341 -5.20 24.66 1.19
C ASP A 341 -6.10 23.60 1.84
N ASP A 342 -6.35 23.78 3.13
CA ASP A 342 -7.15 22.86 3.95
C ASP A 342 -8.66 23.07 3.79
N ARG A 343 -9.12 24.06 3.02
CA ARG A 343 -10.54 24.30 2.68
C ARG A 343 -10.97 23.60 1.39
N ALA A 344 -10.06 22.93 0.67
CA ALA A 344 -10.44 22.12 -0.48
C ALA A 344 -11.42 21.02 -0.05
N GLU A 345 -12.45 20.75 -0.90
CA GLU A 345 -13.43 19.69 -0.62
C GLU A 345 -12.72 18.36 -0.31
N GLY A 346 -13.06 17.75 0.84
CA GLY A 346 -12.45 16.51 1.29
C GLY A 346 -11.12 16.66 2.04
N SER A 347 -10.66 17.88 2.30
CA SER A 347 -9.48 18.14 3.12
C SER A 347 -9.77 17.85 4.60
N ASP A 348 -8.89 17.08 5.23
CA ASP A 348 -8.95 16.71 6.65
C ASP A 348 -7.62 17.05 7.34
N ASN A 349 -7.68 17.64 8.52
CA ASN A 349 -6.48 18.06 9.27
C ASN A 349 -5.73 16.89 9.94
N SER A 350 -6.08 15.65 9.65
CA SER A 350 -5.52 14.48 10.33
C SER A 350 -4.01 14.33 10.17
N ILE A 351 -3.47 14.64 8.99
CA ILE A 351 -2.04 14.56 8.72
C ILE A 351 -1.30 15.74 9.36
N ILE A 352 -1.89 16.94 9.35
CA ILE A 352 -1.36 18.10 10.06
C ILE A 352 -1.27 17.77 11.56
N ASN A 353 -2.33 17.22 12.14
CA ASN A 353 -2.35 16.78 13.54
C ASN A 353 -1.33 15.67 13.81
N ALA A 354 -1.10 14.77 12.84
CA ALA A 354 -0.07 13.73 12.95
C ALA A 354 1.35 14.32 12.95
N PHE A 355 1.63 15.38 12.19
CA PHE A 355 2.90 16.10 12.24
C PHE A 355 3.13 16.79 13.60
N ILE A 356 2.09 17.40 14.16
CA ILE A 356 2.16 18.03 15.49
C ILE A 356 2.45 16.96 16.56
N ALA A 357 1.75 15.83 16.51
CA ALA A 357 1.97 14.71 17.43
C ALA A 357 3.35 14.06 17.27
N ASP A 358 3.93 14.04 16.05
CA ASP A 358 5.30 13.57 15.79
C ASP A 358 6.33 14.48 16.47
N GLN A 359 6.16 15.81 16.39
CA GLN A 359 7.05 16.77 17.05
C GLN A 359 7.00 16.67 18.58
N GLU A 360 5.81 16.42 19.15
CA GLU A 360 5.65 16.22 20.59
C GLU A 360 6.29 14.91 21.08
N SER A 361 6.32 13.87 20.26
CA SER A 361 6.93 12.58 20.59
C SER A 361 8.46 12.60 20.62
N LEU A 362 9.09 13.62 20.02
CA LEU A 362 10.54 13.82 19.97
C LEU A 362 11.07 14.67 21.16
N ARG A 363 10.18 15.26 21.95
CA ARG A 363 10.48 15.96 23.22
C ARG A 363 10.33 15.01 24.40
#